data_8f38e5c5a75aa0281434411c0d0ed931
#
_entry.id   8f38e5c5a75aa0281434411c0d0ed931
#
_cell.length_a   1.000
_cell.length_b   1.000
_cell.length_c   1.000
_cell.angle_alpha   90.00
_cell.angle_beta   90.00
_cell.angle_gamma   90.00
#
_symmetry.space_group_name_H-M   'P 1'
#
loop_
_entity.id
_entity.type
_entity.pdbx_description
1 polymer ?
#
loop_
_entity_poly.entity_id
_entity_poly.type
_entity_poly.pdbx_seq_one_letter_code
_entity_poly.pdbx_strand_id
1 'polypeptide(L)'
;MSERQPQILDIEQVIKSKAGKKAKRIPKFVINWFKKFIHIDFINEYLKEGYMGVEFCSNAVKYLGVDLEINGLDNLPKDGKKYTFVSNHPLGAIDGVTLGAIIGSEYDGNIKYLMNDLLMNLKGMAPLGIPINKLGGQARNLPRLINEVYESDCQMLVFPAGLCSRKIDGKIQDIEWGKSFVKKSRDTGRDIVPIHFEGENSKRFYRIANWQKRLGLKFNFAMMLLPDEMYRSKGRKYRITIGKPIAISSLDKSKSDYEWAQEIRKHVYEL
;
A
#
# COMPACT_ATOMS: atom_id res chain seq x y z
N MET A 1 -3.87 -9.64 22.01
CA MET A 1 -3.48 -10.45 20.84
C MET A 1 -4.76 -10.71 20.06
N SER A 2 -4.81 -10.36 18.80
CA SER A 2 -5.96 -10.71 17.93
C SER A 2 -6.01 -12.23 17.73
N GLU A 3 -7.23 -12.79 17.69
CA GLU A 3 -7.43 -14.21 17.42
C GLU A 3 -6.84 -14.56 16.03
N ARG A 4 -5.99 -15.59 15.99
CA ARG A 4 -5.36 -16.05 14.74
C ARG A 4 -6.41 -16.64 13.79
N GLN A 5 -6.33 -16.28 12.53
CA GLN A 5 -7.23 -16.77 11.48
C GLN A 5 -6.47 -17.42 10.32
N PRO A 6 -6.04 -18.69 10.44
CA PRO A 6 -5.37 -19.40 9.36
C PRO A 6 -6.16 -19.33 8.07
N GLN A 7 -5.45 -19.18 6.96
CA GLN A 7 -6.04 -19.05 5.63
C GLN A 7 -5.23 -19.82 4.58
N ILE A 8 -5.93 -20.34 3.60
CA ILE A 8 -5.34 -20.76 2.32
C ILE A 8 -5.97 -19.92 1.23
N LEU A 9 -5.16 -19.20 0.47
CA LEU A 9 -5.63 -18.39 -0.65
C LEU A 9 -5.85 -19.29 -1.87
N ASP A 10 -7.11 -19.44 -2.27
CA ASP A 10 -7.48 -20.14 -3.49
C ASP A 10 -7.55 -19.15 -4.66
N ILE A 11 -6.50 -19.16 -5.48
CA ILE A 11 -6.40 -18.30 -6.67
C ILE A 11 -7.51 -18.56 -7.68
N GLU A 12 -8.02 -19.80 -7.77
CA GLU A 12 -9.12 -20.10 -8.69
C GLU A 12 -10.41 -19.42 -8.24
N GLN A 13 -10.68 -19.39 -6.94
CA GLN A 13 -11.81 -18.64 -6.39
C GLN A 13 -11.65 -17.13 -6.62
N VAL A 14 -10.45 -16.59 -6.41
CA VAL A 14 -10.17 -15.16 -6.67
C VAL A 14 -10.38 -14.81 -8.14
N ILE A 15 -9.89 -15.64 -9.06
CA ILE A 15 -10.10 -15.46 -10.50
C ILE A 15 -11.60 -15.56 -10.84
N LYS A 16 -12.30 -16.53 -10.29
CA LYS A 16 -13.75 -16.72 -10.52
C LYS A 16 -14.57 -15.51 -10.04
N SER A 17 -14.23 -14.97 -8.87
CA SER A 17 -14.92 -13.79 -8.31
C SER A 17 -14.73 -12.53 -9.15
N LYS A 18 -13.56 -12.34 -9.75
CA LYS A 18 -13.24 -11.15 -10.57
C LYS A 18 -13.60 -11.28 -12.03
N ALA A 19 -13.42 -12.44 -12.64
CA ALA A 19 -13.68 -12.67 -14.08
C ALA A 19 -15.08 -13.25 -14.37
N GLY A 20 -15.83 -13.65 -13.34
CA GLY A 20 -17.19 -14.20 -13.46
C GLY A 20 -17.24 -15.36 -14.46
N LYS A 21 -18.22 -15.35 -15.38
CA LYS A 21 -18.39 -16.40 -16.39
C LYS A 21 -17.16 -16.60 -17.30
N LYS A 22 -16.34 -15.56 -17.50
CA LYS A 22 -15.10 -15.62 -18.32
C LYS A 22 -14.03 -16.51 -17.67
N ALA A 23 -14.03 -16.66 -16.35
CA ALA A 23 -13.08 -17.51 -15.63
C ALA A 23 -13.12 -18.98 -16.12
N LYS A 24 -14.30 -19.50 -16.49
CA LYS A 24 -14.48 -20.86 -17.01
C LYS A 24 -13.74 -21.13 -18.33
N ARG A 25 -13.34 -20.07 -19.05
CA ARG A 25 -12.63 -20.18 -20.32
C ARG A 25 -11.11 -20.19 -20.18
N ILE A 26 -10.59 -20.00 -18.96
CA ILE A 26 -9.15 -19.99 -18.70
C ILE A 26 -8.67 -21.45 -18.57
N PRO A 27 -7.76 -21.91 -19.43
CA PRO A 27 -7.24 -23.28 -19.37
C PRO A 27 -6.52 -23.54 -18.05
N LYS A 28 -6.66 -24.76 -17.50
CA LYS A 28 -6.04 -25.15 -16.22
C LYS A 28 -4.52 -24.97 -16.21
N PHE A 29 -3.84 -25.21 -17.33
CA PHE A 29 -2.38 -25.05 -17.40
C PHE A 29 -1.96 -23.59 -17.21
N VAL A 30 -2.77 -22.61 -17.68
CA VAL A 30 -2.53 -21.17 -17.46
C VAL A 30 -2.68 -20.83 -15.98
N ILE A 31 -3.71 -21.36 -15.32
CA ILE A 31 -3.93 -21.17 -13.88
C ILE A 31 -2.77 -21.75 -13.08
N ASN A 32 -2.35 -22.99 -13.42
CA ASN A 32 -1.23 -23.65 -12.75
C ASN A 32 0.10 -22.90 -12.96
N TRP A 33 0.33 -22.41 -14.18
CA TRP A 33 1.47 -21.55 -14.46
C TRP A 33 1.43 -20.27 -13.62
N PHE A 34 0.26 -19.63 -13.56
CA PHE A 34 0.07 -18.40 -12.78
C PHE A 34 0.27 -18.65 -11.27
N LYS A 35 -0.25 -19.75 -10.73
CA LYS A 35 -0.01 -20.15 -9.33
C LYS A 35 1.49 -20.24 -9.01
N LYS A 36 2.27 -20.89 -9.88
CA LYS A 36 3.73 -20.98 -9.74
C LYS A 36 4.39 -19.61 -9.85
N PHE A 37 3.95 -18.80 -10.82
CA PHE A 37 4.49 -17.47 -11.08
C PHE A 37 4.32 -16.52 -9.88
N ILE A 38 3.20 -16.56 -9.18
CA ILE A 38 2.94 -15.74 -8.00
C ILE A 38 3.45 -16.36 -6.70
N HIS A 39 4.13 -17.49 -6.77
CA HIS A 39 4.66 -18.23 -5.60
C HIS A 39 3.59 -18.56 -4.56
N ILE A 40 2.43 -19.09 -5.01
CA ILE A 40 1.24 -19.30 -4.16
C ILE A 40 1.52 -20.19 -2.95
N ASP A 41 2.38 -21.19 -3.10
CA ASP A 41 2.73 -22.11 -2.00
C ASP A 41 3.48 -21.37 -0.89
N PHE A 42 4.42 -20.49 -1.25
CA PHE A 42 5.14 -19.62 -0.32
C PHE A 42 4.19 -18.66 0.41
N ILE A 43 3.24 -18.06 -0.31
CA ILE A 43 2.22 -17.18 0.27
C ILE A 43 1.34 -17.99 1.23
N ASN A 44 0.85 -19.15 0.82
CA ASN A 44 -0.03 -19.99 1.63
C ASN A 44 0.66 -20.55 2.88
N GLU A 45 1.95 -20.86 2.80
CA GLU A 45 2.73 -21.26 3.97
C GLU A 45 2.69 -20.16 5.05
N TYR A 46 2.91 -18.93 4.66
CA TYR A 46 2.79 -17.79 5.56
C TYR A 46 1.35 -17.60 6.10
N LEU A 47 0.35 -17.69 5.22
CA LEU A 47 -1.05 -17.46 5.60
C LEU A 47 -1.61 -18.51 6.57
N LYS A 48 -1.05 -19.70 6.62
CA LYS A 48 -1.42 -20.76 7.58
C LYS A 48 -1.14 -20.35 9.04
N GLU A 49 -0.18 -19.45 9.26
CA GLU A 49 0.13 -18.94 10.59
C GLU A 49 -1.01 -18.10 11.20
N GLY A 50 -1.87 -17.55 10.36
CA GLY A 50 -3.10 -16.88 10.77
C GLY A 50 -2.91 -15.52 11.44
N TYR A 51 -1.76 -14.87 11.28
CA TYR A 51 -1.51 -13.53 11.84
C TYR A 51 -2.51 -12.51 11.30
N MET A 52 -2.87 -11.52 12.15
CA MET A 52 -3.85 -10.50 11.83
C MET A 52 -3.31 -9.09 12.10
N GLY A 53 -3.74 -8.12 11.31
CA GLY A 53 -3.42 -6.70 11.51
C GLY A 53 -1.91 -6.41 11.49
N VAL A 54 -1.43 -5.67 12.48
CA VAL A 54 -0.01 -5.31 12.58
C VAL A 54 0.88 -6.53 12.79
N GLU A 55 0.41 -7.54 13.52
CA GLU A 55 1.14 -8.80 13.70
C GLU A 55 1.35 -9.51 12.35
N PHE A 56 0.35 -9.47 11.46
CA PHE A 56 0.52 -9.94 10.08
C PHE A 56 1.65 -9.19 9.37
N CYS A 57 1.65 -7.88 9.41
CA CYS A 57 2.68 -7.08 8.75
C CYS A 57 4.09 -7.36 9.32
N SER A 58 4.24 -7.35 10.63
CA SER A 58 5.53 -7.55 11.31
C SER A 58 6.12 -8.94 11.03
N ASN A 59 5.29 -9.97 11.06
CA ASN A 59 5.75 -11.32 10.77
C ASN A 59 5.99 -11.56 9.28
N ALA A 60 5.27 -10.85 8.37
CA ALA A 60 5.55 -10.91 6.93
C ALA A 60 6.95 -10.33 6.61
N VAL A 61 7.33 -9.22 7.22
CA VAL A 61 8.68 -8.65 7.09
C VAL A 61 9.74 -9.66 7.55
N LYS A 62 9.53 -10.32 8.70
CA LYS A 62 10.42 -11.37 9.20
C LYS A 62 10.48 -12.59 8.29
N TYR A 63 9.33 -13.07 7.81
CA TYR A 63 9.22 -14.22 6.91
C TYR A 63 9.92 -13.99 5.58
N LEU A 64 9.90 -12.76 5.09
CA LEU A 64 10.66 -12.35 3.91
C LEU A 64 12.16 -12.15 4.20
N GLY A 65 12.57 -12.10 5.47
CA GLY A 65 13.96 -11.83 5.86
C GLY A 65 14.44 -10.45 5.39
N VAL A 66 13.54 -9.48 5.33
CA VAL A 66 13.86 -8.11 4.90
C VAL A 66 14.61 -7.39 6.01
N ASP A 67 15.74 -6.78 5.65
CA ASP A 67 16.52 -5.91 6.52
C ASP A 67 16.08 -4.45 6.33
N LEU A 68 15.81 -3.75 7.44
CA LEU A 68 15.27 -2.39 7.43
C LEU A 68 16.23 -1.42 8.11
N GLU A 69 16.67 -0.43 7.38
CA GLU A 69 17.36 0.75 7.90
C GLU A 69 16.34 1.89 8.04
N ILE A 70 15.99 2.23 9.28
CA ILE A 70 14.95 3.22 9.56
C ILE A 70 15.60 4.47 10.14
N ASN A 71 15.50 5.58 9.42
CA ASN A 71 15.96 6.89 9.84
C ASN A 71 14.77 7.74 10.30
N GLY A 72 14.96 8.52 11.36
CA GLY A 72 13.95 9.46 11.85
C GLY A 72 12.78 8.79 12.57
N LEU A 73 12.96 7.62 13.17
CA LEU A 73 11.93 6.98 13.98
C LEU A 73 11.45 7.90 15.12
N ASP A 74 12.35 8.71 15.67
CA ASP A 74 12.06 9.70 16.72
C ASP A 74 11.17 10.86 16.22
N ASN A 75 10.99 11.01 14.91
CA ASN A 75 10.05 11.98 14.34
C ASN A 75 8.60 11.51 14.43
N LEU A 76 8.34 10.25 14.79
CA LEU A 76 6.99 9.75 15.02
C LEU A 76 6.39 10.42 16.27
N PRO A 77 5.30 11.19 16.13
CA PRO A 77 4.73 11.90 17.27
C PRO A 77 4.17 10.96 18.33
N LYS A 78 4.38 11.29 19.61
CA LYS A 78 3.92 10.52 20.77
C LYS A 78 2.94 11.32 21.64
N ASP A 79 2.31 12.35 21.09
CA ASP A 79 1.45 13.30 21.80
C ASP A 79 -0.03 12.87 21.86
N GLY A 80 -0.34 11.66 21.42
CA GLY A 80 -1.70 11.11 21.42
C GLY A 80 -2.62 11.66 20.34
N LYS A 81 -2.13 12.56 19.47
CA LYS A 81 -2.90 13.06 18.33
C LYS A 81 -2.97 12.07 17.17
N LYS A 82 -3.80 12.41 16.22
CA LYS A 82 -4.03 11.65 14.99
C LYS A 82 -3.29 12.30 13.83
N TYR A 83 -2.60 11.50 13.07
CA TYR A 83 -1.75 11.93 11.98
C TYR A 83 -2.16 11.28 10.66
N THR A 84 -1.79 11.92 9.55
CA THR A 84 -1.81 11.33 8.22
C THR A 84 -0.38 11.07 7.79
N PHE A 85 0.02 9.81 7.78
CA PHE A 85 1.32 9.37 7.25
C PHE A 85 1.21 9.25 5.74
N VAL A 86 2.12 9.88 5.02
CA VAL A 86 2.14 9.83 3.55
C VAL A 86 3.47 9.32 3.05
N SER A 87 3.43 8.38 2.13
CA SER A 87 4.65 7.78 1.57
C SER A 87 4.59 7.67 0.05
N ASN A 88 5.74 7.73 -0.60
CA ASN A 88 5.89 7.20 -1.94
C ASN A 88 5.63 5.68 -1.94
N HIS A 89 5.38 5.10 -3.11
CA HIS A 89 4.94 3.70 -3.23
C HIS A 89 5.81 2.92 -4.23
N PRO A 90 7.13 2.75 -3.96
CA PRO A 90 8.04 2.21 -4.94
C PRO A 90 7.79 0.74 -5.29
N LEU A 91 7.38 -0.07 -4.32
CA LEU A 91 7.33 -1.53 -4.44
C LEU A 91 5.90 -2.08 -4.56
N GLY A 92 4.90 -1.37 -4.07
CA GLY A 92 3.49 -1.69 -4.25
C GLY A 92 2.93 -2.78 -3.34
N ALA A 93 3.77 -3.52 -2.63
CA ALA A 93 3.35 -4.55 -1.69
C ALA A 93 4.18 -4.50 -0.41
N ILE A 94 5.49 -4.67 -0.52
CA ILE A 94 6.39 -4.76 0.64
C ILE A 94 6.46 -3.43 1.40
N ASP A 95 6.41 -2.29 0.73
CA ASP A 95 6.36 -0.97 1.34
C ASP A 95 5.10 -0.79 2.20
N GLY A 96 3.93 -1.20 1.71
CA GLY A 96 2.69 -1.16 2.48
C GLY A 96 2.74 -2.07 3.71
N VAL A 97 3.25 -3.29 3.57
CA VAL A 97 3.42 -4.24 4.69
C VAL A 97 4.44 -3.71 5.71
N THR A 98 5.56 -3.20 5.23
CA THR A 98 6.63 -2.68 6.10
C THR A 98 6.19 -1.44 6.88
N LEU A 99 5.56 -0.47 6.22
CA LEU A 99 5.04 0.72 6.91
C LEU A 99 3.88 0.37 7.85
N GLY A 100 3.05 -0.60 7.48
CA GLY A 100 2.02 -1.15 8.36
C GLY A 100 2.61 -1.78 9.63
N ALA A 101 3.74 -2.46 9.52
CA ALA A 101 4.47 -3.00 10.67
C ALA A 101 5.07 -1.90 11.55
N ILE A 102 5.80 -0.96 10.96
CA ILE A 102 6.51 0.11 11.70
C ILE A 102 5.50 1.02 12.41
N ILE A 103 4.63 1.69 11.63
CA ILE A 103 3.69 2.65 12.19
C ILE A 103 2.68 1.94 13.10
N GLY A 104 2.19 0.78 12.68
CA GLY A 104 1.24 0.02 13.49
C GLY A 104 1.79 -0.40 14.83
N SER A 105 3.08 -0.77 14.93
CA SER A 105 3.72 -1.10 16.20
C SER A 105 3.89 0.12 17.11
N GLU A 106 4.12 1.31 16.55
CA GLU A 106 4.30 2.55 17.30
C GLU A 106 2.99 3.16 17.83
N TYR A 107 1.85 2.74 17.27
CA TYR A 107 0.52 3.25 17.62
C TYR A 107 -0.45 2.12 18.02
N ASP A 108 0.03 1.09 18.72
CA ASP A 108 -0.77 0.00 19.33
C ASP A 108 -1.73 -0.69 18.34
N GLY A 109 -1.34 -0.77 17.08
CA GLY A 109 -2.17 -1.36 16.02
C GLY A 109 -3.26 -0.45 15.49
N ASN A 110 -3.40 0.75 16.01
CA ASN A 110 -4.46 1.70 15.65
C ASN A 110 -4.11 2.48 14.36
N ILE A 111 -3.97 1.74 13.26
CA ILE A 111 -3.66 2.27 11.94
C ILE A 111 -4.64 1.75 10.89
N LYS A 112 -5.00 2.59 9.93
CA LYS A 112 -5.76 2.22 8.74
C LYS A 112 -5.11 2.78 7.49
N TYR A 113 -5.24 2.07 6.37
CA TYR A 113 -4.82 2.59 5.08
C TYR A 113 -5.67 2.10 3.91
N LEU A 114 -5.71 2.92 2.88
CA LEU A 114 -6.44 2.63 1.66
C LEU A 114 -5.70 1.55 0.90
N MET A 115 -6.35 0.43 0.60
CA MET A 115 -5.73 -0.66 -0.13
C MET A 115 -6.62 -1.20 -1.25
N ASN A 116 -6.00 -1.81 -2.23
CA ASN A 116 -6.72 -2.48 -3.31
C ASN A 116 -7.62 -3.58 -2.74
N ASP A 117 -8.83 -3.68 -3.27
CA ASP A 117 -9.82 -4.68 -2.85
C ASP A 117 -9.35 -6.15 -3.03
N LEU A 118 -8.36 -6.40 -3.89
CA LEU A 118 -7.73 -7.73 -3.98
C LEU A 118 -7.00 -8.13 -2.69
N LEU A 119 -6.40 -7.15 -1.99
CA LEU A 119 -5.71 -7.40 -0.73
C LEU A 119 -6.68 -7.76 0.42
N MET A 120 -7.96 -7.41 0.28
CA MET A 120 -8.99 -7.83 1.23
C MET A 120 -9.26 -9.35 1.20
N ASN A 121 -8.78 -10.07 0.18
CA ASN A 121 -8.76 -11.53 0.20
C ASN A 121 -7.71 -12.10 1.18
N LEU A 122 -6.79 -11.28 1.67
CA LEU A 122 -5.85 -11.64 2.73
C LEU A 122 -6.47 -11.25 4.08
N LYS A 123 -7.02 -12.22 4.80
CA LYS A 123 -7.70 -11.97 6.10
C LYS A 123 -6.81 -11.19 7.06
N GLY A 124 -5.52 -11.50 7.09
CA GLY A 124 -4.56 -10.83 7.95
C GLY A 124 -4.46 -9.32 7.71
N MET A 125 -4.74 -8.83 6.49
CA MET A 125 -4.71 -7.41 6.15
C MET A 125 -6.04 -6.69 6.44
N ALA A 126 -7.14 -7.43 6.56
CA ALA A 126 -8.47 -6.87 6.69
C ALA A 126 -8.62 -5.87 7.86
N PRO A 127 -8.04 -6.09 9.06
CA PRO A 127 -8.13 -5.13 10.16
C PRO A 127 -7.51 -3.76 9.84
N LEU A 128 -6.54 -3.69 8.93
CA LEU A 128 -5.82 -2.46 8.58
C LEU A 128 -6.41 -1.77 7.35
N GLY A 129 -7.17 -2.51 6.52
CA GLY A 129 -7.55 -2.09 5.19
C GLY A 129 -8.86 -1.35 5.09
N ILE A 130 -8.85 -0.27 4.30
CA ILE A 130 -10.05 0.35 3.74
C ILE A 130 -10.07 -0.04 2.27
N PRO A 131 -11.00 -0.91 1.83
CA PRO A 131 -11.00 -1.39 0.46
C PRO A 131 -11.33 -0.28 -0.53
N ILE A 132 -10.46 -0.06 -1.49
CA ILE A 132 -10.74 0.82 -2.63
C ILE A 132 -11.23 -0.04 -3.79
N ASN A 133 -12.52 0.00 -4.06
CA ASN A 133 -13.09 -0.51 -5.29
C ASN A 133 -13.62 0.65 -6.12
N LYS A 134 -13.00 0.87 -7.28
CA LYS A 134 -13.39 1.95 -8.20
C LYS A 134 -14.63 1.60 -9.05
N LEU A 135 -15.16 0.40 -8.91
CA LEU A 135 -16.25 -0.13 -9.74
C LEU A 135 -17.43 -0.61 -8.87
N GLY A 136 -18.65 -0.25 -9.30
CA GLY A 136 -19.89 -0.76 -8.70
C GLY A 136 -20.42 0.02 -7.48
N GLY A 137 -21.33 -0.61 -6.71
CA GLY A 137 -22.04 0.02 -5.59
C GLY A 137 -21.15 0.46 -4.43
N GLN A 138 -20.04 -0.24 -4.18
CA GLN A 138 -19.06 0.14 -3.16
C GLN A 138 -18.37 1.46 -3.49
N ALA A 139 -18.20 1.79 -4.78
CA ALA A 139 -17.62 3.07 -5.20
C ALA A 139 -18.42 4.28 -4.71
N ARG A 140 -19.75 4.15 -4.53
CA ARG A 140 -20.63 5.22 -4.02
C ARG A 140 -20.43 5.47 -2.53
N ASN A 141 -20.15 4.43 -1.76
CA ASN A 141 -19.97 4.53 -0.29
C ASN A 141 -18.52 4.84 0.12
N LEU A 142 -17.56 4.74 -0.81
CA LEU A 142 -16.15 4.93 -0.51
C LEU A 142 -15.83 6.32 0.09
N PRO A 143 -16.36 7.45 -0.43
CA PRO A 143 -16.13 8.76 0.18
C PRO A 143 -16.61 8.84 1.64
N ARG A 144 -17.75 8.24 1.95
CA ARG A 144 -18.30 8.18 3.31
C ARG A 144 -17.38 7.36 4.22
N LEU A 145 -16.99 6.17 3.78
CA LEU A 145 -16.11 5.28 4.54
C LEU A 145 -14.75 5.95 4.83
N ILE A 146 -14.18 6.63 3.85
CA ILE A 146 -12.94 7.38 4.03
C ILE A 146 -13.13 8.49 5.08
N ASN A 147 -14.25 9.23 5.03
CA ASN A 147 -14.53 10.26 6.01
C ASN A 147 -14.65 9.68 7.41
N GLU A 148 -15.44 8.63 7.60
CA GLU A 148 -15.63 7.95 8.89
C GLU A 148 -14.29 7.52 9.49
N VAL A 149 -13.37 7.00 8.66
CA VAL A 149 -12.05 6.59 9.15
C VAL A 149 -11.16 7.79 9.47
N TYR A 150 -11.18 8.86 8.68
CA TYR A 150 -10.44 10.08 9.01
C TYR A 150 -10.97 10.78 10.29
N GLU A 151 -12.24 10.65 10.59
CA GLU A 151 -12.89 11.16 11.82
C GLU A 151 -12.63 10.25 13.03
N SER A 152 -12.27 9.00 12.82
CA SER A 152 -12.00 8.03 13.90
C SER A 152 -10.64 8.29 14.60
N ASP A 153 -10.36 7.54 15.65
CA ASP A 153 -9.13 7.68 16.45
C ASP A 153 -7.89 7.01 15.84
N CYS A 154 -8.00 6.39 14.66
CA CYS A 154 -6.87 5.70 14.04
C CYS A 154 -5.87 6.65 13.35
N GLN A 155 -4.64 6.20 13.24
CA GLN A 155 -3.64 6.80 12.36
C GLN A 155 -3.95 6.43 10.90
N MET A 156 -3.73 7.36 9.96
CA MET A 156 -3.96 7.11 8.53
C MET A 156 -2.64 6.95 7.80
N LEU A 157 -2.45 5.83 7.10
CA LEU A 157 -1.37 5.66 6.14
C LEU A 157 -1.92 5.78 4.71
N VAL A 158 -1.31 6.65 3.92
CA VAL A 158 -1.75 6.95 2.55
C VAL A 158 -0.59 6.86 1.58
N PHE A 159 -0.83 6.23 0.43
CA PHE A 159 0.04 6.27 -0.74
C PHE A 159 -0.65 7.14 -1.80
N PRO A 160 -0.36 8.47 -1.85
CA PRO A 160 -1.20 9.41 -2.59
C PRO A 160 -1.17 9.25 -4.11
N ALA A 161 -0.15 8.58 -4.65
CA ALA A 161 -0.06 8.20 -6.06
C ALA A 161 -1.16 7.18 -6.46
N GLY A 162 -1.68 6.40 -5.50
CA GLY A 162 -2.70 5.39 -5.72
C GLY A 162 -2.26 4.19 -6.57
N LEU A 163 -0.98 4.11 -6.91
CA LEU A 163 -0.32 2.98 -7.58
C LEU A 163 1.19 3.04 -7.35
N CYS A 164 1.87 1.90 -7.55
CA CYS A 164 3.32 1.85 -7.37
C CYS A 164 4.05 2.79 -8.33
N SER A 165 5.24 3.27 -7.91
CA SER A 165 6.12 4.13 -8.70
C SER A 165 6.36 3.60 -10.11
N ARG A 166 6.65 4.49 -11.01
CA ARG A 166 6.90 4.24 -12.44
C ARG A 166 8.28 4.73 -12.83
N LYS A 167 8.82 4.16 -13.90
CA LYS A 167 10.03 4.72 -14.52
C LYS A 167 9.63 5.86 -15.44
N ILE A 168 9.88 7.10 -15.01
CA ILE A 168 9.56 8.35 -15.71
C ILE A 168 10.88 9.08 -15.93
N ASP A 169 11.21 9.41 -17.18
CA ASP A 169 12.45 10.12 -17.56
C ASP A 169 13.73 9.52 -16.94
N GLY A 170 13.80 8.19 -16.96
CA GLY A 170 14.93 7.43 -16.45
C GLY A 170 14.93 7.21 -14.92
N LYS A 171 14.12 7.94 -14.15
CA LYS A 171 14.01 7.85 -12.70
C LYS A 171 12.81 7.02 -12.27
N ILE A 172 12.95 6.31 -11.14
CA ILE A 172 11.83 5.60 -10.51
C ILE A 172 11.20 6.56 -9.52
N GLN A 173 9.95 6.89 -9.76
CA GLN A 173 9.22 7.85 -8.96
C GLN A 173 7.71 7.63 -9.10
N ASP A 174 6.97 8.13 -8.12
CA ASP A 174 5.51 8.17 -8.20
C ASP A 174 5.06 9.11 -9.33
N ILE A 175 3.90 8.82 -9.88
CA ILE A 175 3.14 9.81 -10.62
C ILE A 175 2.71 10.95 -9.69
N GLU A 176 2.08 11.97 -10.22
CA GLU A 176 1.51 13.07 -9.44
C GLU A 176 0.62 12.55 -8.31
N TRP A 177 0.76 13.15 -7.13
CA TRP A 177 -0.01 12.77 -5.96
C TRP A 177 -1.41 13.36 -5.98
N GLY A 178 -2.41 12.56 -5.63
CA GLY A 178 -3.77 13.02 -5.48
C GLY A 178 -3.93 13.93 -4.24
N LYS A 179 -4.77 14.96 -4.35
CA LYS A 179 -4.97 15.99 -3.31
C LYS A 179 -5.82 15.56 -2.11
N SER A 180 -6.46 14.38 -2.18
CA SER A 180 -7.48 13.99 -1.20
C SER A 180 -6.96 13.88 0.23
N PHE A 181 -5.71 13.46 0.42
CA PHE A 181 -5.11 13.37 1.75
C PHE A 181 -4.91 14.76 2.39
N VAL A 182 -4.51 15.77 1.63
CA VAL A 182 -4.37 17.16 2.11
C VAL A 182 -5.73 17.67 2.57
N LYS A 183 -6.74 17.55 1.71
CA LYS A 183 -8.11 17.97 2.05
C LYS A 183 -8.62 17.29 3.31
N LYS A 184 -8.50 15.95 3.40
CA LYS A 184 -8.97 15.18 4.56
C LYS A 184 -8.21 15.51 5.84
N SER A 185 -6.89 15.68 5.75
CA SER A 185 -6.08 16.10 6.88
C SER A 185 -6.51 17.48 7.39
N ARG A 186 -6.81 18.41 6.48
CA ARG A 186 -7.32 19.73 6.84
C ARG A 186 -8.71 19.67 7.47
N ASP A 187 -9.62 18.90 6.87
CA ASP A 187 -11.00 18.74 7.36
C ASP A 187 -11.04 18.14 8.79
N THR A 188 -10.03 17.36 9.17
CA THR A 188 -9.96 16.62 10.45
C THR A 188 -8.85 17.09 11.39
N GLY A 189 -8.10 18.16 11.02
CA GLY A 189 -7.04 18.73 11.86
C GLY A 189 -5.83 17.80 12.06
N ARG A 190 -5.57 16.88 11.13
CA ARG A 190 -4.44 15.94 11.21
C ARG A 190 -3.19 16.55 10.58
N ASP A 191 -2.10 16.62 11.33
CA ASP A 191 -0.80 16.94 10.76
C ASP A 191 -0.30 15.80 9.87
N ILE A 192 0.60 16.11 8.94
CA ILE A 192 1.06 15.16 7.92
C ILE A 192 2.49 14.74 8.25
N VAL A 193 2.73 13.42 8.35
CA VAL A 193 4.07 12.86 8.54
C VAL A 193 4.56 12.31 7.20
N PRO A 194 5.55 12.95 6.56
CA PRO A 194 6.10 12.48 5.29
C PRO A 194 7.08 11.33 5.53
N ILE A 195 7.02 10.31 4.66
CA ILE A 195 7.88 9.13 4.72
C ILE A 195 8.43 8.84 3.32
N HIS A 196 9.74 8.70 3.21
CA HIS A 196 10.39 8.21 2.01
C HIS A 196 10.76 6.75 2.17
N PHE A 197 10.32 5.91 1.24
CA PHE A 197 10.71 4.50 1.14
C PHE A 197 11.64 4.33 -0.07
N GLU A 198 12.89 3.96 0.17
CA GLU A 198 13.84 3.65 -0.91
C GLU A 198 13.65 2.21 -1.39
N GLY A 199 13.49 2.05 -2.69
CA GLY A 199 13.37 0.74 -3.29
C GLY A 199 12.95 0.79 -4.74
N GLU A 200 13.15 -0.32 -5.43
CA GLU A 200 12.70 -0.48 -6.81
C GLU A 200 12.30 -1.92 -7.12
N ASN A 201 11.30 -2.05 -7.95
CA ASN A 201 10.89 -3.32 -8.55
C ASN A 201 11.85 -3.72 -9.67
N SER A 202 11.70 -4.92 -10.18
CA SER A 202 12.54 -5.42 -11.26
C SER A 202 12.41 -4.59 -12.56
N LYS A 203 13.45 -4.61 -13.38
CA LYS A 203 13.41 -4.01 -14.74
C LYS A 203 12.23 -4.57 -15.58
N ARG A 204 11.84 -5.82 -15.32
CA ARG A 204 10.68 -6.46 -15.96
C ARG A 204 9.38 -5.75 -15.58
N PHE A 205 9.19 -5.42 -14.30
CA PHE A 205 8.03 -4.69 -13.81
C PHE A 205 7.86 -3.36 -14.56
N TYR A 206 8.90 -2.55 -14.62
CA TYR A 206 8.83 -1.24 -15.28
C TYR A 206 8.65 -1.34 -16.80
N ARG A 207 9.28 -2.34 -17.43
CA ARG A 207 9.06 -2.59 -18.89
C ARG A 207 7.60 -2.90 -19.20
N ILE A 208 6.96 -3.79 -18.41
CA ILE A 208 5.56 -4.15 -18.61
C ILE A 208 4.65 -2.95 -18.30
N ALA A 209 4.92 -2.20 -17.23
CA ALA A 209 4.16 -1.01 -16.89
C ALA A 209 4.23 0.07 -17.98
N ASN A 210 5.41 0.31 -18.54
CA ASN A 210 5.59 1.28 -19.61
C ASN A 210 4.95 0.82 -20.93
N TRP A 211 5.10 -0.46 -21.30
CA TRP A 211 4.46 -1.04 -22.47
C TRP A 211 2.94 -0.95 -22.38
N GLN A 212 2.37 -1.30 -21.23
CA GLN A 212 0.95 -1.17 -20.95
C GLN A 212 0.45 0.27 -21.13
N LYS A 213 1.19 1.26 -20.58
CA LYS A 213 0.88 2.69 -20.76
C LYS A 213 0.91 3.10 -22.24
N ARG A 214 1.96 2.66 -22.96
CA ARG A 214 2.12 2.97 -24.39
C ARG A 214 1.00 2.42 -25.27
N LEU A 215 0.46 1.25 -24.91
CA LEU A 215 -0.66 0.62 -25.62
C LEU A 215 -2.04 1.11 -25.15
N GLY A 216 -2.12 2.03 -24.19
CA GLY A 216 -3.39 2.53 -23.65
C GLY A 216 -4.25 1.46 -22.94
N LEU A 217 -3.63 0.37 -22.43
CA LEU A 217 -4.37 -0.72 -21.82
C LEU A 217 -4.95 -0.28 -20.47
N LYS A 218 -6.27 -0.41 -20.31
CA LYS A 218 -6.98 -0.03 -19.07
C LYS A 218 -6.69 -0.95 -17.89
N PHE A 219 -6.37 -2.22 -18.16
CA PHE A 219 -6.06 -3.19 -17.11
C PHE A 219 -4.60 -3.06 -16.68
N ASN A 220 -4.37 -2.96 -15.37
CA ASN A 220 -3.01 -2.83 -14.82
C ASN A 220 -2.33 -4.20 -14.67
N PHE A 221 -1.73 -4.70 -15.75
CA PHE A 221 -1.01 -5.97 -15.76
C PHE A 221 0.21 -5.98 -14.82
N ALA A 222 0.84 -4.83 -14.61
CA ALA A 222 1.97 -4.71 -13.70
C ALA A 222 1.60 -5.11 -12.25
N MET A 223 0.34 -4.90 -11.84
CA MET A 223 -0.13 -5.36 -10.53
C MET A 223 -0.05 -6.89 -10.36
N MET A 224 -0.20 -7.65 -11.43
CA MET A 224 -0.10 -9.12 -11.36
C MET A 224 1.32 -9.59 -11.10
N LEU A 225 2.32 -8.73 -11.28
CA LEU A 225 3.73 -9.02 -10.99
C LEU A 225 4.07 -8.81 -9.49
N LEU A 226 3.26 -8.05 -8.75
CA LEU A 226 3.59 -7.66 -7.38
C LEU A 226 3.84 -8.84 -6.43
N PRO A 227 3.12 -9.96 -6.50
CA PRO A 227 3.44 -11.12 -5.67
C PRO A 227 4.84 -11.71 -5.97
N ASP A 228 5.25 -11.75 -7.26
CA ASP A 228 6.59 -12.18 -7.64
C ASP A 228 7.65 -11.13 -7.23
N GLU A 229 7.38 -9.84 -7.35
CA GLU A 229 8.26 -8.79 -6.85
C GLU A 229 8.43 -8.85 -5.32
N MET A 230 7.35 -9.15 -4.59
CA MET A 230 7.41 -9.37 -3.14
C MET A 230 8.26 -10.61 -2.80
N TYR A 231 8.10 -11.72 -3.51
CA TYR A 231 8.94 -12.90 -3.34
C TYR A 231 10.42 -12.58 -3.60
N ARG A 232 10.72 -11.75 -4.61
CA ARG A 232 12.07 -11.27 -4.95
C ARG A 232 12.66 -10.31 -3.92
N SER A 233 11.83 -9.76 -3.04
CA SER A 233 12.26 -8.91 -1.92
C SER A 233 12.89 -9.69 -0.77
N LYS A 234 12.87 -11.02 -0.79
CA LYS A 234 13.49 -11.87 0.24
C LYS A 234 14.96 -11.52 0.44
N GLY A 235 15.33 -11.28 1.70
CA GLY A 235 16.68 -10.98 2.11
C GLY A 235 17.24 -9.64 1.60
N ARG A 236 16.38 -8.76 1.05
CA ARG A 236 16.82 -7.43 0.61
C ARG A 236 16.86 -6.46 1.78
N LYS A 237 17.71 -5.45 1.64
CA LYS A 237 17.76 -4.30 2.53
C LYS A 237 17.01 -3.13 1.92
N TYR A 238 16.20 -2.46 2.75
CA TYR A 238 15.50 -1.23 2.37
C TYR A 238 15.76 -0.14 3.39
N ARG A 239 15.83 1.11 2.90
CA ARG A 239 15.94 2.30 3.75
C ARG A 239 14.61 3.03 3.75
N ILE A 240 14.23 3.47 4.96
CA ILE A 240 13.02 4.24 5.20
C ILE A 240 13.43 5.49 5.97
N THR A 241 13.03 6.65 5.49
CA THR A 241 13.27 7.91 6.19
C THR A 241 11.94 8.53 6.58
N ILE A 242 11.74 8.76 7.86
CA ILE A 242 10.56 9.41 8.43
C ILE A 242 10.91 10.88 8.67
N GLY A 243 10.23 11.77 7.98
CA GLY A 243 10.41 13.20 8.13
C GLY A 243 9.69 13.78 9.35
N LYS A 244 9.97 15.04 9.67
CA LYS A 244 9.26 15.75 10.73
C LYS A 244 7.82 16.02 10.32
N PRO A 245 6.87 16.00 11.27
CA PRO A 245 5.48 16.34 11.00
C PRO A 245 5.34 17.74 10.39
N ILE A 246 4.53 17.85 9.36
CA ILE A 246 4.11 19.08 8.72
C ILE A 246 2.80 19.51 9.37
N ALA A 247 2.80 20.64 10.07
CA ALA A 247 1.59 21.16 10.68
C ALA A 247 0.55 21.48 9.60
N ILE A 248 -0.66 20.94 9.73
CA ILE A 248 -1.73 21.17 8.75
C ILE A 248 -2.10 22.67 8.67
N SER A 249 -1.92 23.41 9.75
CA SER A 249 -2.11 24.88 9.80
C SER A 249 -1.12 25.64 8.94
N SER A 250 0.04 25.07 8.61
CA SER A 250 1.03 25.70 7.72
C SER A 250 0.65 25.59 6.23
N LEU A 251 -0.28 24.72 5.88
CA LEU A 251 -0.81 24.58 4.53
C LEU A 251 -1.91 25.62 4.30
N ASP A 252 -1.52 26.84 4.10
CA ASP A 252 -2.42 27.99 3.95
C ASP A 252 -3.14 28.04 2.60
N LYS A 253 -3.84 29.16 2.32
CA LYS A 253 -4.59 29.37 1.08
C LYS A 253 -3.74 29.88 -0.09
N SER A 254 -2.42 30.02 0.08
CA SER A 254 -1.51 30.46 -0.99
C SER A 254 -1.41 29.44 -2.13
N LYS A 255 -1.69 28.16 -1.81
CA LYS A 255 -1.69 27.05 -2.76
C LYS A 255 -2.98 26.25 -2.63
N SER A 256 -3.41 25.65 -3.74
CA SER A 256 -4.49 24.66 -3.75
C SER A 256 -4.06 23.36 -3.05
N ASP A 257 -5.02 22.54 -2.62
CA ASP A 257 -4.73 21.22 -2.04
C ASP A 257 -3.91 20.34 -2.99
N TYR A 258 -4.04 20.52 -4.30
CA TYR A 258 -3.26 19.79 -5.29
C TYR A 258 -1.80 20.27 -5.31
N GLU A 259 -1.56 21.55 -5.32
CA GLU A 259 -0.21 22.12 -5.27
C GLU A 259 0.50 21.72 -3.97
N TRP A 260 -0.19 21.78 -2.83
CA TRP A 260 0.34 21.29 -1.56
C TRP A 260 0.68 19.79 -1.62
N ALA A 261 -0.14 18.99 -2.28
CA ALA A 261 0.15 17.56 -2.45
C ALA A 261 1.44 17.33 -3.25
N GLN A 262 1.71 18.14 -4.30
CA GLN A 262 2.97 18.04 -5.06
C GLN A 262 4.18 18.57 -4.27
N GLU A 263 4.03 19.61 -3.47
CA GLU A 263 5.09 20.10 -2.58
C GLU A 263 5.45 19.03 -1.53
N ILE A 264 4.47 18.41 -0.91
CA ILE A 264 4.71 17.32 0.05
C ILE A 264 5.35 16.13 -0.66
N ARG A 265 4.90 15.78 -1.89
CA ARG A 265 5.56 14.76 -2.70
C ARG A 265 7.04 15.10 -2.92
N LYS A 266 7.35 16.32 -3.32
CA LYS A 266 8.73 16.79 -3.52
C LYS A 266 9.53 16.63 -2.24
N HIS A 267 8.99 17.11 -1.11
CA HIS A 267 9.63 17.01 0.20
C HIS A 267 9.93 15.54 0.59
N VAL A 268 9.00 14.60 0.31
CA VAL A 268 9.22 13.16 0.55
C VAL A 268 10.43 12.64 -0.24
N TYR A 269 10.64 13.08 -1.48
CA TYR A 269 11.79 12.66 -2.29
C TYR A 269 13.10 13.40 -1.94
N GLU A 270 13.05 14.40 -1.07
CA GLU A 270 14.21 15.13 -0.54
C GLU A 270 14.68 14.59 0.83
N LEU A 271 13.90 13.68 1.46
CA LEU A 271 14.27 13.00 2.69
C LEU A 271 15.37 11.94 2.42
#